data_4489cbf45c5a1568f96d8c0229eb1cd9
#
_entry.id   4489cbf45c5a1568f96d8c0229eb1cd9
#
_cell.length_a   1.000
_cell.length_b   1.000
_cell.length_c   1.000
_cell.angle_alpha   90.00
_cell.angle_beta   90.00
_cell.angle_gamma   90.00
#
_symmetry.space_group_name_H-M   'P 1'
#
loop_
_entity.id
_entity.type
_entity.pdbx_description
1 polymer ?
#
loop_
_entity_poly.entity_id
_entity_poly.type
_entity_poly.pdbx_seq_one_letter_code
_entity_poly.pdbx_strand_id
1 'polypeptide(L)'
;MQKKYFFVTLLIFCLSFPSFVTGQDIPVIVIAPSKKPQSISTVGTSISILDENFFKNSKEIFLGDVLSRNSTSTNFFQSGGHGTSSAIQLRGMPKRYSTVYIDGVKMSDPSSVSGDFDFNNILTSQISKVEILKGNQSSIYGSGAIGGTIHIFTKQGKPGFHKDIEYVAGSHNTHNLSASLSGGNKKSNYYLGFQRFQTDGISQMTHNDEKDRYRNNGLIASYSRKFTDKIELQSNARVAETYLQYDAACVSNLFGCSPNYDHAEETDGLEGSYNISLIHKPLEKFSNKFTLANTYIKRIYASAPNSKNTKQDNYYGDRYAFLYQGNYNFNLDNSIVFGLEREDDQMGYNKDATVRINSSSHVISQYFDYQSRITNNIYATFGARFDEHSFAG
;
A
#
# COMPACT_ATOMS: atom_id res chain seq x y z
N MET A 1 9.21 54.05 55.34
CA MET A 1 7.98 53.25 54.97
C MET A 1 8.03 52.56 53.60
N GLN A 2 9.16 52.44 52.90
CA GLN A 2 9.21 51.89 51.52
C GLN A 2 9.81 50.45 51.43
N LYS A 3 10.28 49.84 52.49
CA LYS A 3 10.87 48.49 52.43
C LYS A 3 9.89 47.32 52.63
N LYS A 4 8.65 47.56 53.05
CA LYS A 4 7.67 46.47 53.29
C LYS A 4 6.89 46.05 52.02
N TYR A 5 6.80 46.90 51.02
CA TYR A 5 6.04 46.58 49.79
C TYR A 5 6.86 45.79 48.76
N PHE A 6 8.17 45.85 48.81
CA PHE A 6 9.04 45.11 47.88
C PHE A 6 9.02 43.60 48.13
N PHE A 7 8.84 43.19 49.36
CA PHE A 7 8.76 41.75 49.72
C PHE A 7 7.39 41.12 49.36
N VAL A 8 6.31 41.87 49.42
CA VAL A 8 4.96 41.39 49.07
C VAL A 8 4.82 41.26 47.55
N THR A 9 5.40 42.16 46.76
CA THR A 9 5.38 42.11 45.29
C THR A 9 6.24 40.95 44.75
N LEU A 10 7.34 40.60 45.42
CA LEU A 10 8.19 39.46 45.05
C LEU A 10 7.50 38.12 45.37
N LEU A 11 6.71 38.03 46.42
CA LEU A 11 5.99 36.82 46.81
C LEU A 11 4.82 36.52 45.91
N ILE A 12 4.16 37.52 45.29
CA ILE A 12 3.06 37.37 44.37
C ILE A 12 3.58 36.94 42.97
N PHE A 13 4.80 37.34 42.58
CA PHE A 13 5.43 36.91 41.33
C PHE A 13 5.87 35.43 41.31
N CYS A 14 6.10 34.83 42.49
CA CYS A 14 6.44 33.40 42.58
C CYS A 14 5.24 32.46 42.55
N LEU A 15 3.99 32.96 42.60
CA LEU A 15 2.76 32.14 42.61
C LEU A 15 2.07 32.01 41.24
N SER A 16 2.60 32.67 40.20
CA SER A 16 2.05 32.59 38.84
C SER A 16 2.94 31.77 37.90
N PHE A 17 3.42 30.59 38.34
CA PHE A 17 3.89 29.61 37.36
C PHE A 17 2.68 29.01 36.62
N PRO A 18 2.60 29.16 35.29
CA PRO A 18 1.56 28.45 34.54
C PRO A 18 1.77 26.96 34.79
N SER A 19 0.74 26.29 35.27
CA SER A 19 0.67 24.83 35.27
C SER A 19 0.79 24.40 33.80
N PHE A 20 1.93 23.86 33.41
CA PHE A 20 2.05 23.17 32.15
C PHE A 20 1.08 21.98 32.21
N VAL A 21 -0.08 22.14 31.60
CA VAL A 21 -0.95 21.00 31.26
C VAL A 21 -0.16 20.20 30.26
N THR A 22 0.52 19.16 30.69
CA THR A 22 1.04 18.14 29.82
C THR A 22 -0.17 17.47 29.19
N GLY A 23 -0.47 17.83 27.94
CA GLY A 23 -1.45 17.10 27.16
C GLY A 23 -1.04 15.63 27.16
N GLN A 24 -1.95 14.74 27.51
CA GLN A 24 -1.71 13.30 27.32
C GLN A 24 -1.61 13.09 25.81
N ASP A 25 -0.41 12.82 25.31
CA ASP A 25 -0.19 12.42 23.93
C ASP A 25 -0.96 11.11 23.69
N ILE A 26 -2.01 11.17 22.88
CA ILE A 26 -2.73 9.97 22.44
C ILE A 26 -1.74 9.14 21.59
N PRO A 27 -1.41 7.91 22.00
CA PRO A 27 -0.41 7.12 21.28
C PRO A 27 -0.87 6.83 19.86
N VAL A 28 -0.04 7.15 18.89
CA VAL A 28 -0.26 6.77 17.49
C VAL A 28 -0.05 5.26 17.37
N ILE A 29 -1.08 4.55 16.91
CA ILE A 29 -1.06 3.09 16.77
C ILE A 29 -0.68 2.71 15.34
N VAL A 30 0.32 1.85 15.21
CA VAL A 30 0.83 1.29 13.96
C VAL A 30 0.70 -0.24 13.96
N ILE A 31 0.62 -0.83 12.77
CA ILE A 31 0.43 -2.27 12.58
C ILE A 31 1.64 -2.90 11.87
N ALA A 32 2.16 -2.21 10.86
CA ALA A 32 3.20 -2.73 9.99
C ALA A 32 4.47 -3.23 10.72
N PRO A 33 5.00 -2.57 11.76
CA PRO A 33 6.28 -2.99 12.35
C PRO A 33 6.34 -4.42 12.88
N SER A 34 5.22 -4.96 13.31
CA SER A 34 5.16 -6.32 13.89
C SER A 34 3.92 -7.10 13.48
N LYS A 35 3.23 -6.68 12.42
CA LYS A 35 1.94 -7.27 11.99
C LYS A 35 0.86 -7.28 13.08
N LYS A 36 1.02 -6.50 14.15
CA LYS A 36 0.04 -6.30 15.24
C LYS A 36 -0.06 -4.83 15.63
N PRO A 37 -1.19 -4.37 16.19
CA PRO A 37 -1.30 -3.00 16.72
C PRO A 37 -0.31 -2.76 17.86
N GLN A 38 0.49 -1.69 17.75
CA GLN A 38 1.41 -1.24 18.79
C GLN A 38 1.59 0.29 18.77
N SER A 39 2.05 0.89 19.85
CA SER A 39 2.37 2.32 19.87
C SER A 39 3.61 2.60 19.03
N ILE A 40 3.59 3.68 18.26
CA ILE A 40 4.75 4.12 17.47
C ILE A 40 6.00 4.35 18.36
N SER A 41 5.81 4.75 19.60
CA SER A 41 6.90 4.97 20.56
C SER A 41 7.69 3.70 20.93
N THR A 42 7.12 2.51 20.64
CA THR A 42 7.74 1.21 20.89
C THR A 42 8.41 0.60 19.66
N VAL A 43 8.39 1.32 18.55
CA VAL A 43 8.93 0.83 17.26
C VAL A 43 10.38 1.18 17.12
N GLY A 44 11.25 0.18 16.97
CA GLY A 44 12.69 0.36 16.76
C GLY A 44 13.09 0.77 15.33
N THR A 45 12.13 0.80 14.39
CA THR A 45 12.34 1.12 12.99
C THR A 45 11.82 2.50 12.65
N SER A 46 12.50 3.22 11.75
CA SER A 46 11.99 4.50 11.23
C SER A 46 10.71 4.28 10.45
N ILE A 47 9.63 4.92 10.87
CA ILE A 47 8.31 4.83 10.26
C ILE A 47 7.78 6.21 9.87
N SER A 48 7.14 6.32 8.72
CA SER A 48 6.30 7.45 8.32
C SER A 48 4.85 7.00 8.25
N ILE A 49 3.94 7.83 8.74
CA ILE A 49 2.51 7.56 8.75
C ILE A 49 1.80 8.71 8.06
N LEU A 50 0.94 8.37 7.10
CA LEU A 50 -0.06 9.26 6.51
C LEU A 50 -1.42 8.72 6.95
N ASP A 51 -2.10 9.45 7.81
CA ASP A 51 -3.36 9.02 8.43
C ASP A 51 -4.61 9.46 7.65
N GLU A 52 -5.79 9.11 8.15
CA GLU A 52 -7.05 9.47 7.51
C GLU A 52 -7.26 11.00 7.42
N ASN A 53 -6.78 11.76 8.40
CA ASN A 53 -6.90 13.23 8.38
C ASN A 53 -6.01 13.82 7.29
N PHE A 54 -4.82 13.26 7.08
CA PHE A 54 -3.96 13.62 5.97
C PHE A 54 -4.69 13.44 4.63
N PHE A 55 -5.25 12.24 4.37
CA PHE A 55 -5.94 11.96 3.09
C PHE A 55 -7.22 12.77 2.88
N LYS A 56 -7.94 13.15 3.93
CA LYS A 56 -9.08 14.07 3.83
C LYS A 56 -8.69 15.48 3.39
N ASN A 57 -7.48 15.92 3.75
CA ASN A 57 -7.00 17.27 3.45
C ASN A 57 -6.08 17.32 2.22
N SER A 58 -5.60 16.18 1.74
CA SER A 58 -4.78 16.05 0.54
C SER A 58 -5.62 16.32 -0.71
N LYS A 59 -5.02 16.98 -1.68
CA LYS A 59 -5.63 17.24 -3.00
C LYS A 59 -5.04 16.35 -4.10
N GLU A 60 -3.98 15.62 -3.80
CA GLU A 60 -3.38 14.67 -4.73
C GLU A 60 -4.32 13.50 -4.97
N ILE A 61 -4.47 13.15 -6.24
CA ILE A 61 -5.35 12.06 -6.68
C ILE A 61 -4.61 10.72 -6.64
N PHE A 62 -3.29 10.71 -6.92
CA PHE A 62 -2.48 9.51 -6.98
C PHE A 62 -1.59 9.35 -5.75
N LEU A 63 -1.53 8.12 -5.24
CA LEU A 63 -0.72 7.81 -4.05
C LEU A 63 0.77 8.04 -4.26
N GLY A 64 1.29 7.76 -5.47
CA GLY A 64 2.70 7.99 -5.79
C GLY A 64 3.13 9.43 -5.53
N ASP A 65 2.32 10.41 -5.98
CA ASP A 65 2.56 11.84 -5.76
C ASP A 65 2.54 12.20 -4.27
N VAL A 66 1.56 11.66 -3.54
CA VAL A 66 1.46 11.84 -2.09
C VAL A 66 2.72 11.38 -1.39
N LEU A 67 3.19 10.18 -1.69
CA LEU A 67 4.36 9.57 -1.04
C LEU A 67 5.64 10.36 -1.36
N SER A 68 5.80 10.82 -2.59
CA SER A 68 6.94 11.62 -3.01
C SER A 68 7.05 12.94 -2.25
N ARG A 69 5.94 13.61 -2.03
CA ARG A 69 5.91 14.96 -1.41
C ARG A 69 5.89 14.92 0.12
N ASN A 70 5.35 13.85 0.71
CA ASN A 70 5.03 13.82 2.14
C ASN A 70 5.79 12.77 2.94
N SER A 71 6.67 12.00 2.30
CA SER A 71 7.49 11.02 2.98
C SER A 71 8.98 11.26 2.70
N THR A 72 9.74 11.57 3.75
CA THR A 72 11.19 11.72 3.64
C THR A 72 11.84 10.40 3.23
N SER A 73 12.89 10.47 2.40
CA SER A 73 13.61 9.30 1.88
C SER A 73 12.75 8.35 1.03
N THR A 74 11.68 8.86 0.45
CA THR A 74 10.83 8.16 -0.51
C THR A 74 10.88 8.93 -1.83
N ASN A 75 11.43 8.31 -2.88
CA ASN A 75 11.48 8.88 -4.21
C ASN A 75 10.47 8.15 -5.10
N PHE A 76 9.61 8.90 -5.75
CA PHE A 76 8.68 8.40 -6.76
C PHE A 76 9.17 8.79 -8.15
N PHE A 77 9.22 7.82 -9.03
CA PHE A 77 9.57 8.00 -10.44
C PHE A 77 8.43 7.49 -11.29
N GLN A 78 8.10 8.22 -12.32
CA GLN A 78 7.13 7.84 -13.33
C GLN A 78 7.70 8.15 -14.71
N SER A 79 7.53 7.23 -15.66
CA SER A 79 8.18 7.33 -16.98
C SER A 79 7.48 8.28 -17.96
N GLY A 80 6.31 8.82 -17.59
CA GLY A 80 5.53 9.72 -18.45
C GLY A 80 4.31 10.26 -17.73
N GLY A 81 3.19 10.41 -18.44
CA GLY A 81 1.90 10.83 -17.92
C GLY A 81 1.26 9.81 -16.97
N HIS A 82 0.04 10.10 -16.53
CA HIS A 82 -0.72 9.20 -15.66
C HIS A 82 -0.85 7.79 -16.27
N GLY A 83 -0.71 6.77 -15.45
CA GLY A 83 -0.83 5.37 -15.87
C GLY A 83 0.45 4.74 -16.41
N THR A 84 1.50 5.53 -16.72
CA THR A 84 2.78 4.97 -17.16
C THR A 84 3.53 4.30 -16.01
N SER A 85 4.48 3.42 -16.34
CA SER A 85 5.24 2.66 -15.35
C SER A 85 5.87 3.56 -14.31
N SER A 86 5.74 3.17 -13.06
CA SER A 86 6.19 3.94 -11.91
C SER A 86 7.02 3.10 -10.94
N ALA A 87 7.78 3.77 -10.10
CA ALA A 87 8.60 3.14 -9.09
C ALA A 87 8.67 3.99 -7.82
N ILE A 88 8.62 3.32 -6.68
CA ILE A 88 8.98 3.94 -5.41
C ILE A 88 10.29 3.34 -4.92
N GLN A 89 11.23 4.21 -4.57
CA GLN A 89 12.49 3.87 -3.97
C GLN A 89 12.51 4.36 -2.52
N LEU A 90 12.71 3.43 -1.60
CA LEU A 90 12.93 3.76 -0.20
C LEU A 90 14.42 3.86 0.07
N ARG A 91 14.87 5.03 0.58
CA ARG A 91 16.30 5.30 0.86
C ARG A 91 17.24 5.03 -0.32
N GLY A 92 16.76 5.27 -1.56
CA GLY A 92 17.54 5.05 -2.78
C GLY A 92 17.68 3.59 -3.22
N MET A 93 17.05 2.64 -2.52
CA MET A 93 17.08 1.23 -2.91
C MET A 93 16.19 0.99 -4.14
N PRO A 94 16.60 0.13 -5.09
CA PRO A 94 15.77 -0.24 -6.23
C PRO A 94 14.38 -0.74 -5.82
N LYS A 95 13.35 -0.46 -6.64
CA LYS A 95 11.94 -0.74 -6.33
C LYS A 95 11.68 -2.20 -5.89
N ARG A 96 12.39 -3.18 -6.42
CA ARG A 96 12.28 -4.61 -6.07
C ARG A 96 12.61 -4.94 -4.60
N TYR A 97 13.26 -4.02 -3.88
CA TYR A 97 13.60 -4.16 -2.46
C TYR A 97 12.63 -3.42 -1.54
N SER A 98 11.50 -2.98 -2.08
CA SER A 98 10.43 -2.31 -1.33
C SER A 98 9.13 -3.08 -1.52
N THR A 99 8.75 -3.88 -0.53
CA THR A 99 7.52 -4.70 -0.62
C THR A 99 6.29 -3.87 -0.27
N VAL A 100 5.24 -4.00 -1.06
CA VAL A 100 3.97 -3.28 -0.88
C VAL A 100 2.87 -4.24 -0.43
N TYR A 101 2.09 -3.80 0.53
CA TYR A 101 0.92 -4.51 1.05
C TYR A 101 -0.31 -3.62 0.97
N ILE A 102 -1.43 -4.14 0.50
CA ILE A 102 -2.75 -3.50 0.60
C ILE A 102 -3.63 -4.38 1.49
N ASP A 103 -4.09 -3.84 2.60
CA ASP A 103 -4.88 -4.56 3.63
C ASP A 103 -4.25 -5.89 4.06
N GLY A 104 -2.91 -5.92 4.12
CA GLY A 104 -2.12 -7.09 4.49
C GLY A 104 -1.87 -8.10 3.37
N VAL A 105 -2.36 -7.87 2.15
CA VAL A 105 -2.07 -8.69 0.96
C VAL A 105 -0.85 -8.14 0.25
N LYS A 106 0.12 -8.99 -0.05
CA LYS A 106 1.33 -8.64 -0.80
C LYS A 106 0.99 -8.39 -2.27
N MET A 107 1.39 -7.23 -2.77
CA MET A 107 1.01 -6.72 -4.09
C MET A 107 2.09 -6.85 -5.16
N SER A 108 3.19 -7.55 -4.87
CA SER A 108 4.23 -7.80 -5.88
C SER A 108 3.67 -8.61 -7.06
N ASP A 109 4.05 -8.22 -8.27
CA ASP A 109 3.56 -8.82 -9.52
C ASP A 109 4.36 -10.08 -9.89
N PRO A 110 3.78 -11.29 -9.86
CA PRO A 110 4.47 -12.51 -10.22
C PRO A 110 4.90 -12.57 -11.69
N SER A 111 4.26 -11.80 -12.59
CA SER A 111 4.61 -11.74 -14.01
C SER A 111 5.69 -10.71 -14.33
N SER A 112 6.12 -9.91 -13.36
CA SER A 112 7.24 -8.98 -13.49
C SER A 112 8.57 -9.68 -13.17
N VAL A 113 9.60 -9.42 -13.96
CA VAL A 113 10.95 -9.99 -13.76
C VAL A 113 11.53 -9.68 -12.36
N SER A 114 11.17 -8.56 -11.79
CA SER A 114 11.64 -8.11 -10.47
C SER A 114 10.59 -8.26 -9.38
N GLY A 115 9.40 -8.75 -9.67
CA GLY A 115 8.31 -8.89 -8.71
C GLY A 115 7.88 -7.58 -8.04
N ASP A 116 8.16 -6.45 -8.67
CA ASP A 116 7.91 -5.13 -8.13
C ASP A 116 6.44 -4.70 -8.33
N PHE A 117 6.00 -3.74 -7.53
CA PHE A 117 4.68 -3.15 -7.60
C PHE A 117 4.69 -1.82 -8.34
N ASP A 118 3.66 -1.57 -9.16
CA ASP A 118 3.49 -0.32 -9.90
C ASP A 118 2.44 0.56 -9.19
N PHE A 119 2.83 1.77 -8.80
CA PHE A 119 1.97 2.69 -8.03
C PHE A 119 1.07 3.57 -8.89
N ASN A 120 1.15 3.47 -10.21
CA ASN A 120 0.41 4.30 -11.16
C ASN A 120 -1.12 4.16 -11.06
N ASN A 121 -1.62 3.07 -10.46
CA ASN A 121 -3.04 2.73 -10.42
C ASN A 121 -3.70 2.97 -9.04
N ILE A 122 -2.94 3.47 -8.04
CA ILE A 122 -3.47 3.67 -6.70
C ILE A 122 -3.97 5.10 -6.52
N LEU A 123 -5.29 5.25 -6.40
CA LEU A 123 -5.95 6.52 -6.13
C LEU A 123 -6.19 6.72 -4.63
N THR A 124 -6.07 7.97 -4.17
CA THR A 124 -6.11 8.33 -2.74
C THR A 124 -7.48 8.27 -2.11
N SER A 125 -8.55 8.43 -2.90
CA SER A 125 -9.94 8.53 -2.40
C SER A 125 -10.40 7.33 -1.56
N GLN A 126 -9.79 6.16 -1.75
CA GLN A 126 -10.14 4.92 -1.07
C GLN A 126 -9.20 4.55 0.08
N ILE A 127 -8.15 5.36 0.32
CA ILE A 127 -7.13 5.09 1.32
C ILE A 127 -7.53 5.73 2.65
N SER A 128 -7.36 4.98 3.74
CA SER A 128 -7.51 5.47 5.10
C SER A 128 -6.19 5.81 5.76
N LYS A 129 -5.14 5.02 5.49
CA LYS A 129 -3.83 5.18 6.13
C LYS A 129 -2.75 4.54 5.28
N VAL A 130 -1.53 5.10 5.33
CA VAL A 130 -0.32 4.46 4.82
C VAL A 130 0.75 4.47 5.91
N GLU A 131 1.38 3.32 6.13
CA GLU A 131 2.53 3.13 7.00
C GLU A 131 3.73 2.74 6.16
N ILE A 132 4.84 3.49 6.26
CA ILE A 132 6.06 3.25 5.51
C ILE A 132 7.18 2.93 6.49
N LEU A 133 7.62 1.69 6.52
CA LEU A 133 8.77 1.26 7.29
C LEU A 133 10.02 1.39 6.45
N LYS A 134 11.02 2.08 6.96
CA LYS A 134 12.25 2.43 6.25
C LYS A 134 13.43 1.63 6.80
N GLY A 135 14.07 0.87 5.94
CA GLY A 135 15.18 -0.02 6.27
C GLY A 135 14.75 -1.48 6.30
N ASN A 136 15.68 -2.35 6.63
CA ASN A 136 15.49 -3.80 6.53
C ASN A 136 14.34 -4.31 7.41
N GLN A 137 13.37 -4.96 6.78
CA GLN A 137 12.21 -5.61 7.39
C GLN A 137 12.14 -7.11 7.04
N SER A 138 13.25 -7.67 6.56
CA SER A 138 13.27 -9.05 6.02
C SER A 138 12.94 -10.11 7.06
N SER A 139 13.17 -9.85 8.34
CA SER A 139 12.85 -10.80 9.42
C SER A 139 11.35 -11.10 9.56
N ILE A 140 10.48 -10.20 9.07
CA ILE A 140 9.02 -10.39 9.10
C ILE A 140 8.43 -10.52 7.69
N TYR A 141 8.99 -9.77 6.73
CA TYR A 141 8.38 -9.56 5.41
C TYR A 141 9.15 -10.24 4.26
N GLY A 142 10.26 -10.94 4.57
CA GLY A 142 11.05 -11.68 3.59
C GLY A 142 12.06 -10.85 2.80
N SER A 143 12.75 -11.49 1.88
CA SER A 143 13.91 -10.94 1.16
C SER A 143 13.62 -9.70 0.32
N GLY A 144 12.39 -9.50 -0.14
CA GLY A 144 11.99 -8.28 -0.88
C GLY A 144 11.90 -7.01 -0.03
N ALA A 145 12.03 -7.10 1.31
CA ALA A 145 11.84 -5.98 2.24
C ALA A 145 13.14 -5.38 2.79
N ILE A 146 14.24 -5.43 2.02
CA ILE A 146 15.55 -4.90 2.43
C ILE A 146 15.53 -3.36 2.52
N GLY A 147 14.92 -2.68 1.56
CA GLY A 147 14.76 -1.22 1.55
C GLY A 147 13.68 -0.72 2.50
N GLY A 148 12.69 -1.58 2.76
CA GLY A 148 11.55 -1.28 3.61
C GLY A 148 10.24 -1.87 3.10
N THR A 149 9.14 -1.52 3.77
CA THR A 149 7.78 -1.94 3.37
C THR A 149 6.82 -0.75 3.36
N ILE A 150 5.84 -0.79 2.47
CA ILE A 150 4.76 0.18 2.35
C ILE A 150 3.45 -0.56 2.60
N HIS A 151 2.71 -0.16 3.63
CA HIS A 151 1.43 -0.75 3.99
C HIS A 151 0.33 0.26 3.75
N ILE A 152 -0.56 -0.06 2.83
CA ILE A 152 -1.71 0.74 2.44
C ILE A 152 -2.94 0.09 3.09
N PHE A 153 -3.68 0.88 3.86
CA PHE A 153 -4.93 0.47 4.48
C PHE A 153 -6.07 1.19 3.79
N THR A 154 -7.03 0.44 3.26
CA THR A 154 -8.22 1.01 2.63
C THR A 154 -9.24 1.45 3.67
N LYS A 155 -10.20 2.26 3.25
CA LYS A 155 -11.29 2.71 4.12
C LYS A 155 -12.14 1.52 4.57
N GLN A 156 -12.54 1.58 5.84
CA GLN A 156 -13.36 0.57 6.50
C GLN A 156 -14.70 1.18 6.94
N GLY A 157 -15.70 0.32 7.13
CA GLY A 157 -17.00 0.75 7.64
C GLY A 157 -16.89 1.32 9.06
N LYS A 158 -17.68 2.36 9.32
CA LYS A 158 -17.81 3.02 10.62
C LYS A 158 -19.23 2.82 11.17
N PRO A 159 -19.44 2.94 12.49
CA PRO A 159 -20.79 2.89 13.06
C PRO A 159 -21.72 3.93 12.44
N GLY A 160 -22.99 3.57 12.23
CA GLY A 160 -23.96 4.41 11.52
C GLY A 160 -24.03 4.07 10.03
N PHE A 161 -24.58 4.98 9.25
CA PHE A 161 -24.70 4.90 7.80
C PHE A 161 -24.12 6.18 7.18
N HIS A 162 -23.14 6.04 6.29
CA HIS A 162 -22.38 7.13 5.70
C HIS A 162 -22.38 6.99 4.18
N LYS A 163 -22.47 8.13 3.50
CA LYS A 163 -22.37 8.25 2.03
C LYS A 163 -21.43 9.40 1.72
N ASP A 164 -20.52 9.19 0.80
CA ASP A 164 -19.64 10.24 0.31
C ASP A 164 -19.62 10.21 -1.21
N ILE A 165 -19.65 11.38 -1.83
CA ILE A 165 -19.48 11.58 -3.27
C ILE A 165 -18.55 12.76 -3.43
N GLU A 166 -17.52 12.58 -4.23
CA GLU A 166 -16.56 13.62 -4.59
C GLU A 166 -16.37 13.63 -6.10
N TYR A 167 -16.38 14.82 -6.68
CA TYR A 167 -16.11 15.02 -8.10
C TYR A 167 -15.11 16.16 -8.28
N VAL A 168 -14.05 15.88 -9.05
CA VAL A 168 -13.02 16.85 -9.39
C VAL A 168 -12.89 16.89 -10.91
N ALA A 169 -12.88 18.12 -11.47
CA ALA A 169 -12.62 18.35 -12.89
C ALA A 169 -11.35 19.19 -13.08
N GLY A 170 -10.62 18.97 -14.15
CA GLY A 170 -9.37 19.66 -14.45
C GLY A 170 -9.14 19.87 -15.94
N SER A 171 -7.99 20.41 -16.29
CA SER A 171 -7.53 20.55 -17.68
C SER A 171 -7.43 19.19 -18.38
N HIS A 172 -7.25 19.20 -19.70
CA HIS A 172 -7.13 17.99 -20.54
C HIS A 172 -8.30 17.01 -20.37
N ASN A 173 -9.53 17.54 -20.22
CA ASN A 173 -10.74 16.74 -20.00
C ASN A 173 -10.59 15.77 -18.82
N THR A 174 -9.91 16.22 -17.75
CA THR A 174 -9.68 15.41 -16.56
C THR A 174 -10.91 15.39 -15.68
N HIS A 175 -11.35 14.20 -15.32
CA HIS A 175 -12.47 13.95 -14.41
C HIS A 175 -12.09 12.88 -13.40
N ASN A 176 -12.30 13.15 -12.12
CA ASN A 176 -12.16 12.18 -11.05
C ASN A 176 -13.46 12.14 -10.24
N LEU A 177 -14.13 11.01 -10.26
CA LEU A 177 -15.34 10.73 -9.49
C LEU A 177 -15.04 9.65 -8.46
N SER A 178 -15.34 9.91 -7.21
CA SER A 178 -15.37 8.88 -6.17
C SER A 178 -16.74 8.87 -5.49
N ALA A 179 -17.22 7.68 -5.17
CA ALA A 179 -18.44 7.48 -4.41
C ALA A 179 -18.26 6.36 -3.42
N SER A 180 -18.79 6.49 -2.22
CA SER A 180 -18.74 5.44 -1.23
C SER A 180 -20.00 5.32 -0.40
N LEU A 181 -20.22 4.10 0.08
CA LEU A 181 -21.27 3.73 0.98
C LEU A 181 -20.65 2.91 2.11
N SER A 182 -20.90 3.31 3.35
CA SER A 182 -20.39 2.55 4.48
C SER A 182 -21.37 2.56 5.64
N GLY A 183 -21.22 1.58 6.50
CA GLY A 183 -22.04 1.50 7.69
C GLY A 183 -21.58 0.44 8.65
N GLY A 184 -22.26 0.38 9.77
CA GLY A 184 -21.95 -0.64 10.76
C GLY A 184 -22.60 -0.42 12.11
N ASN A 185 -22.29 -1.36 12.97
CA ASN A 185 -22.67 -1.37 14.38
C ASN A 185 -21.54 -2.00 15.22
N LYS A 186 -21.77 -2.27 16.50
CA LYS A 186 -20.77 -2.87 17.40
C LYS A 186 -20.28 -4.26 16.95
N LYS A 187 -21.04 -4.97 16.10
CA LYS A 187 -20.73 -6.34 15.68
C LYS A 187 -20.28 -6.45 14.23
N SER A 188 -20.75 -5.58 13.35
CA SER A 188 -20.47 -5.68 11.90
C SER A 188 -20.23 -4.32 11.30
N ASN A 189 -19.27 -4.21 10.38
CA ASN A 189 -19.00 -3.03 9.58
C ASN A 189 -18.83 -3.42 8.12
N TYR A 190 -19.23 -2.53 7.22
CA TYR A 190 -19.04 -2.69 5.79
C TYR A 190 -18.65 -1.35 5.14
N TYR A 191 -17.89 -1.43 4.08
CA TYR A 191 -17.55 -0.32 3.20
C TYR A 191 -17.60 -0.79 1.75
N LEU A 192 -18.17 0.02 0.88
CA LEU A 192 -18.14 -0.15 -0.57
C LEU A 192 -17.75 1.19 -1.18
N GLY A 193 -16.68 1.21 -1.96
CA GLY A 193 -16.17 2.40 -2.64
C GLY A 193 -15.96 2.16 -4.11
N PHE A 194 -16.40 3.12 -4.92
CA PHE A 194 -16.15 3.21 -6.36
C PHE A 194 -15.35 4.46 -6.65
N GLN A 195 -14.47 4.37 -7.64
CA GLN A 195 -13.77 5.54 -8.19
C GLN A 195 -13.58 5.40 -9.70
N ARG A 196 -13.55 6.53 -10.38
CA ARG A 196 -13.21 6.64 -11.79
C ARG A 196 -12.39 7.89 -12.03
N PHE A 197 -11.19 7.71 -12.50
CA PHE A 197 -10.33 8.76 -13.02
C PHE A 197 -10.22 8.61 -14.54
N GLN A 198 -10.30 9.73 -15.25
CA GLN A 198 -10.01 9.79 -16.69
C GLN A 198 -9.40 11.12 -17.05
N THR A 199 -8.52 11.11 -18.04
CA THR A 199 -7.93 12.30 -18.66
C THR A 199 -7.62 12.01 -20.12
N ASP A 200 -7.70 13.03 -20.96
CA ASP A 200 -7.20 12.93 -22.34
C ASP A 200 -5.67 13.01 -22.37
N GLY A 201 -5.04 13.51 -21.28
CA GLY A 201 -3.58 13.60 -21.20
C GLY A 201 -2.98 14.63 -22.14
N ILE A 202 -1.69 14.50 -22.34
CA ILE A 202 -0.86 15.25 -23.29
C ILE A 202 0.00 14.24 -24.03
N SER A 203 0.38 14.54 -25.28
CA SER A 203 1.36 13.70 -25.99
C SER A 203 2.70 13.70 -25.26
N GLN A 204 3.34 12.55 -25.20
CA GLN A 204 4.71 12.40 -24.71
C GLN A 204 5.74 12.81 -25.76
N MET A 205 5.32 12.95 -27.02
CA MET A 205 6.17 13.41 -28.12
C MET A 205 6.12 14.93 -28.29
N THR A 206 7.26 15.58 -28.49
CA THR A 206 7.39 17.04 -28.57
C THR A 206 6.78 17.66 -29.85
N HIS A 207 6.49 16.87 -30.85
CA HIS A 207 6.02 17.32 -32.18
C HIS A 207 4.71 16.70 -32.63
N ASN A 208 3.98 16.09 -31.71
CA ASN A 208 2.69 15.46 -31.97
C ASN A 208 1.62 16.10 -31.07
N ASP A 209 0.46 16.42 -31.65
CA ASP A 209 -0.72 16.97 -30.95
C ASP A 209 -1.68 15.89 -30.49
N GLU A 210 -1.32 14.61 -30.63
CA GLU A 210 -2.15 13.54 -30.12
C GLU A 210 -2.22 13.56 -28.59
N LYS A 211 -3.07 12.72 -28.02
CA LYS A 211 -3.33 12.70 -26.58
C LYS A 211 -3.16 11.30 -26.04
N ASP A 212 -2.26 11.18 -25.06
CA ASP A 212 -2.05 9.93 -24.32
C ASP A 212 -3.09 9.80 -23.21
N ARG A 213 -4.21 9.16 -23.55
CA ARG A 213 -5.36 9.02 -22.65
C ARG A 213 -5.06 8.02 -21.54
N TYR A 214 -5.56 8.35 -20.36
CA TYR A 214 -5.56 7.42 -19.23
C TYR A 214 -6.93 7.34 -18.58
N ARG A 215 -7.33 6.12 -18.23
CA ARG A 215 -8.54 5.82 -17.46
C ARG A 215 -8.24 4.77 -16.38
N ASN A 216 -8.80 4.98 -15.20
CA ASN A 216 -8.74 4.04 -14.09
C ASN A 216 -10.13 3.95 -13.45
N ASN A 217 -10.68 2.74 -13.41
CA ASN A 217 -11.90 2.40 -12.70
C ASN A 217 -11.55 1.48 -11.53
N GLY A 218 -11.87 1.88 -10.32
CA GLY A 218 -11.57 1.11 -9.11
C GLY A 218 -12.81 0.81 -8.28
N LEU A 219 -12.83 -0.38 -7.71
CA LEU A 219 -13.83 -0.80 -6.73
C LEU A 219 -13.10 -1.39 -5.53
N ILE A 220 -13.54 -1.01 -4.32
CA ILE A 220 -13.11 -1.65 -3.08
C ILE A 220 -14.32 -2.04 -2.25
N ALA A 221 -14.17 -3.13 -1.52
CA ALA A 221 -15.15 -3.58 -0.55
C ALA A 221 -14.44 -4.08 0.71
N SER A 222 -14.96 -3.74 1.87
CA SER A 222 -14.53 -4.33 3.13
C SER A 222 -15.74 -4.76 3.97
N TYR A 223 -15.55 -5.84 4.71
CA TYR A 223 -16.55 -6.36 5.65
C TYR A 223 -15.84 -6.92 6.87
N SER A 224 -16.36 -6.59 8.03
CA SER A 224 -15.94 -7.25 9.27
C SER A 224 -17.15 -7.64 10.11
N ARG A 225 -17.04 -8.78 10.82
CA ARG A 225 -18.07 -9.27 11.74
C ARG A 225 -17.45 -9.98 12.94
N LYS A 226 -17.84 -9.51 14.12
CA LYS A 226 -17.59 -10.19 15.39
C LYS A 226 -18.75 -11.16 15.65
N PHE A 227 -18.48 -12.45 15.56
CA PHE A 227 -19.46 -13.49 15.93
C PHE A 227 -19.59 -13.60 17.43
N THR A 228 -18.44 -13.53 18.11
CA THR A 228 -18.31 -13.49 19.57
C THR A 228 -17.19 -12.49 19.92
N ASP A 229 -16.95 -12.24 21.20
CA ASP A 229 -15.82 -11.42 21.64
C ASP A 229 -14.46 -12.07 21.32
N LYS A 230 -14.46 -13.38 21.00
CA LYS A 230 -13.28 -14.18 20.69
C LYS A 230 -13.10 -14.46 19.21
N ILE A 231 -14.14 -14.34 18.40
CA ILE A 231 -14.12 -14.73 16.97
C ILE A 231 -14.59 -13.57 16.10
N GLU A 232 -13.72 -13.15 15.20
CA GLU A 232 -13.97 -12.09 14.22
C GLU A 232 -13.57 -12.55 12.83
N LEU A 233 -14.44 -12.27 11.84
CA LEU A 233 -14.14 -12.41 10.41
C LEU A 233 -13.87 -11.03 9.83
N GLN A 234 -12.83 -10.93 9.01
CA GLN A 234 -12.52 -9.73 8.21
C GLN A 234 -12.35 -10.15 6.76
N SER A 235 -12.85 -9.34 5.84
CA SER A 235 -12.68 -9.53 4.40
C SER A 235 -12.46 -8.19 3.73
N ASN A 236 -11.49 -8.15 2.80
CA ASN A 236 -11.23 -6.98 1.95
C ASN A 236 -11.09 -7.46 0.52
N ALA A 237 -11.57 -6.65 -0.41
CA ALA A 237 -11.43 -6.87 -1.84
C ALA A 237 -11.17 -5.55 -2.54
N ARG A 238 -10.29 -5.57 -3.54
CA ARG A 238 -9.98 -4.44 -4.42
C ARG A 238 -9.86 -4.95 -5.85
N VAL A 239 -10.37 -4.17 -6.79
CA VAL A 239 -10.11 -4.36 -8.22
C VAL A 239 -9.92 -2.99 -8.87
N ALA A 240 -8.98 -2.91 -9.81
CA ALA A 240 -8.78 -1.74 -10.66
C ALA A 240 -8.61 -2.19 -12.11
N GLU A 241 -9.37 -1.56 -13.01
CA GLU A 241 -9.26 -1.68 -14.45
C GLU A 241 -8.66 -0.39 -14.98
N THR A 242 -7.63 -0.50 -15.81
CA THR A 242 -6.93 0.66 -16.38
C THR A 242 -6.84 0.56 -17.89
N TYR A 243 -6.84 1.71 -18.55
CA TYR A 243 -6.55 1.87 -19.95
C TYR A 243 -5.58 3.04 -20.13
N LEU A 244 -4.51 2.82 -20.87
CA LEU A 244 -3.47 3.80 -21.14
C LEU A 244 -3.14 3.80 -22.63
N GLN A 245 -3.05 5.01 -23.21
CA GLN A 245 -2.39 5.26 -24.49
C GLN A 245 -1.03 5.91 -24.23
N TYR A 246 -0.03 5.54 -24.98
CA TYR A 246 1.32 6.08 -24.86
C TYR A 246 2.12 5.86 -26.13
N ASP A 247 3.19 6.64 -26.28
CA ASP A 247 4.14 6.47 -27.36
C ASP A 247 5.18 5.41 -27.02
N ALA A 248 5.46 4.50 -27.95
CA ALA A 248 6.58 3.59 -27.80
C ALA A 248 7.91 4.35 -27.81
N ALA A 249 8.86 3.82 -27.07
CA ALA A 249 10.23 4.27 -27.19
C ALA A 249 10.70 4.12 -28.65
N CYS A 250 11.33 5.18 -29.18
CA CYS A 250 11.90 5.15 -30.51
C CYS A 250 12.82 3.93 -30.68
N VAL A 251 12.45 3.03 -31.57
CA VAL A 251 13.32 1.93 -31.98
C VAL A 251 14.39 2.56 -32.89
N SER A 252 15.61 2.71 -32.40
CA SER A 252 16.74 3.14 -33.20
C SER A 252 16.99 2.10 -34.28
N ASN A 253 16.57 2.40 -35.49
CA ASN A 253 17.07 1.70 -36.66
C ASN A 253 18.45 2.30 -37.04
N LEU A 254 19.13 1.69 -38.00
CA LEU A 254 20.45 2.15 -38.53
C LEU A 254 20.50 3.64 -38.94
N PHE A 255 19.37 4.34 -39.01
CA PHE A 255 19.21 5.72 -39.45
C PHE A 255 18.81 6.69 -38.33
N GLY A 256 18.78 6.25 -37.05
CA GLY A 256 18.40 7.07 -35.92
C GLY A 256 16.89 7.07 -35.62
N CYS A 257 16.49 7.64 -34.51
CA CYS A 257 15.11 7.88 -34.18
C CYS A 257 14.50 8.93 -35.08
N SER A 258 13.35 8.63 -35.69
CA SER A 258 12.52 9.66 -36.30
C SER A 258 11.69 10.33 -35.20
N PRO A 259 11.94 11.59 -34.86
CA PRO A 259 11.18 12.28 -33.82
C PRO A 259 9.71 12.54 -34.21
N ASN A 260 9.33 12.23 -35.42
CA ASN A 260 7.99 12.50 -35.98
C ASN A 260 7.17 11.23 -36.19
N TYR A 261 7.60 10.09 -35.65
CA TYR A 261 6.86 8.84 -35.83
C TYR A 261 6.03 8.57 -34.59
N ASP A 262 4.74 8.77 -34.72
CA ASP A 262 3.75 8.37 -33.72
C ASP A 262 3.68 6.83 -33.69
N HIS A 263 4.12 6.25 -32.60
CA HIS A 263 3.94 4.83 -32.28
C HIS A 263 2.84 4.71 -31.23
N ALA A 264 1.59 4.92 -31.68
CA ALA A 264 0.44 4.71 -30.81
C ALA A 264 0.43 3.30 -30.24
N GLU A 265 0.65 3.20 -28.95
CA GLU A 265 0.54 1.95 -28.19
C GLU A 265 -0.53 2.07 -27.10
N GLU A 266 -1.12 0.94 -26.75
CA GLU A 266 -2.15 0.88 -25.73
C GLU A 266 -1.84 -0.22 -24.71
N THR A 267 -2.25 0.02 -23.48
CA THR A 267 -2.21 -0.99 -22.42
C THR A 267 -3.56 -1.07 -21.73
N ASP A 268 -4.14 -2.27 -21.71
CA ASP A 268 -5.23 -2.62 -20.82
C ASP A 268 -4.68 -3.34 -19.60
N GLY A 269 -5.02 -2.85 -18.42
CA GLY A 269 -4.63 -3.41 -17.14
C GLY A 269 -5.84 -3.85 -16.32
N LEU A 270 -5.71 -4.97 -15.64
CA LEU A 270 -6.62 -5.42 -14.59
C LEU A 270 -5.80 -5.91 -13.43
N GLU A 271 -5.97 -5.30 -12.27
CA GLU A 271 -5.35 -5.74 -11.02
C GLU A 271 -6.39 -5.91 -9.94
N GLY A 272 -6.20 -6.90 -9.09
CA GLY A 272 -7.10 -7.15 -7.99
C GLY A 272 -6.40 -7.84 -6.83
N SER A 273 -6.98 -7.68 -5.66
CA SER A 273 -6.62 -8.44 -4.48
C SER A 273 -7.84 -8.69 -3.61
N TYR A 274 -7.85 -9.83 -2.96
CA TYR A 274 -8.82 -10.09 -1.89
C TYR A 274 -8.17 -10.87 -0.76
N ASN A 275 -8.72 -10.71 0.44
CA ASN A 275 -8.40 -11.56 1.57
C ASN A 275 -9.62 -11.84 2.42
N ILE A 276 -9.56 -12.99 3.10
CA ILE A 276 -10.48 -13.36 4.17
C ILE A 276 -9.63 -13.79 5.35
N SER A 277 -9.85 -13.15 6.50
CA SER A 277 -9.12 -13.40 7.73
C SER A 277 -10.06 -13.81 8.85
N LEU A 278 -9.77 -14.93 9.51
CA LEU A 278 -10.42 -15.37 10.74
C LEU A 278 -9.50 -15.04 11.91
N ILE A 279 -9.95 -14.19 12.82
CA ILE A 279 -9.25 -13.82 14.04
C ILE A 279 -9.90 -14.58 15.19
N HIS A 280 -9.10 -15.34 15.93
CA HIS A 280 -9.53 -16.09 17.10
C HIS A 280 -8.68 -15.71 18.32
N LYS A 281 -9.35 -15.28 19.39
CA LYS A 281 -8.74 -14.87 20.66
C LYS A 281 -9.18 -15.81 21.79
N PRO A 282 -8.60 -17.02 21.89
CA PRO A 282 -9.01 -17.99 22.90
C PRO A 282 -8.74 -17.48 24.33
N LEU A 283 -7.65 -16.70 24.49
CA LEU A 283 -7.21 -16.09 25.74
C LEU A 283 -6.95 -14.60 25.52
N GLU A 284 -7.01 -13.79 26.56
CA GLU A 284 -6.66 -12.36 26.48
C GLU A 284 -5.22 -12.12 26.00
N LYS A 285 -4.31 -13.02 26.39
CA LYS A 285 -2.89 -12.93 26.05
C LYS A 285 -2.55 -13.57 24.71
N PHE A 286 -3.46 -14.31 24.08
CA PHE A 286 -3.20 -15.06 22.87
C PHE A 286 -4.23 -14.81 21.79
N SER A 287 -3.76 -14.49 20.57
CA SER A 287 -4.60 -14.37 19.39
C SER A 287 -4.00 -15.10 18.20
N ASN A 288 -4.85 -15.68 17.40
CA ASN A 288 -4.54 -16.32 16.13
C ASN A 288 -5.21 -15.55 15.00
N LYS A 289 -4.53 -15.42 13.87
CA LYS A 289 -5.10 -14.90 12.62
C LYS A 289 -4.78 -15.87 11.50
N PHE A 290 -5.80 -16.38 10.83
CA PHE A 290 -5.69 -17.18 9.62
C PHE A 290 -6.17 -16.34 8.46
N THR A 291 -5.37 -16.23 7.42
CA THR A 291 -5.71 -15.42 6.24
C THR A 291 -5.53 -16.25 4.98
N LEU A 292 -6.55 -16.24 4.13
CA LEU A 292 -6.46 -16.63 2.73
C LEU A 292 -6.45 -15.36 1.90
N ALA A 293 -5.51 -15.24 0.99
CA ALA A 293 -5.37 -14.07 0.14
C ALA A 293 -5.06 -14.47 -1.30
N ASN A 294 -5.46 -13.60 -2.23
CA ASN A 294 -5.08 -13.69 -3.63
C ASN A 294 -4.74 -12.30 -4.16
N THR A 295 -3.76 -12.25 -5.06
CA THR A 295 -3.45 -11.09 -5.90
C THR A 295 -3.46 -11.53 -7.34
N TYR A 296 -4.17 -10.81 -8.19
CA TYR A 296 -4.26 -11.04 -9.63
C TYR A 296 -3.86 -9.78 -10.39
N ILE A 297 -2.97 -9.94 -11.39
CA ILE A 297 -2.52 -8.85 -12.25
C ILE A 297 -2.53 -9.35 -13.69
N LYS A 298 -3.17 -8.57 -14.58
CA LYS A 298 -3.17 -8.81 -16.02
C LYS A 298 -2.82 -7.51 -16.74
N ARG A 299 -1.94 -7.61 -17.73
CA ARG A 299 -1.58 -6.50 -18.62
C ARG A 299 -1.57 -6.97 -20.06
N ILE A 300 -2.22 -6.20 -20.93
CA ILE A 300 -2.27 -6.43 -22.35
C ILE A 300 -1.66 -5.20 -23.03
N TYR A 301 -0.54 -5.39 -23.66
CA TYR A 301 0.10 -4.37 -24.48
C TYR A 301 -0.26 -4.59 -25.94
N ALA A 302 -0.78 -3.56 -26.60
CA ALA A 302 -1.16 -3.62 -28.01
C ALA A 302 -0.38 -2.56 -28.79
N SER A 303 0.42 -2.99 -29.76
CA SER A 303 1.16 -2.09 -30.65
C SER A 303 0.32 -1.83 -31.92
N ALA A 304 0.26 -0.57 -32.32
CA ALA A 304 -0.50 -0.11 -33.50
C ALA A 304 -1.96 -0.61 -33.52
N PRO A 305 -2.79 -0.27 -32.52
CA PRO A 305 -4.14 -0.85 -32.31
C PRO A 305 -5.10 -0.64 -33.49
N ASN A 306 -4.84 0.32 -34.34
CA ASN A 306 -5.63 0.60 -35.53
C ASN A 306 -5.13 -0.13 -36.79
N SER A 307 -4.10 -0.98 -36.66
CA SER A 307 -3.53 -1.76 -37.76
C SER A 307 -4.18 -3.13 -37.85
N LYS A 308 -4.31 -3.66 -39.08
CA LYS A 308 -4.72 -5.06 -39.32
C LYS A 308 -3.74 -6.08 -38.69
N ASN A 309 -2.54 -5.65 -38.36
CA ASN A 309 -1.46 -6.46 -37.79
C ASN A 309 -1.18 -6.08 -36.36
N THR A 310 -2.17 -5.71 -35.57
CA THR A 310 -2.02 -5.41 -34.14
C THR A 310 -1.36 -6.59 -33.42
N LYS A 311 -0.19 -6.36 -32.88
CA LYS A 311 0.53 -7.33 -32.04
C LYS A 311 0.10 -7.14 -30.59
N GLN A 312 -0.08 -8.23 -29.87
CA GLN A 312 -0.47 -8.19 -28.47
C GLN A 312 0.48 -9.02 -27.61
N ASP A 313 1.01 -8.39 -26.59
CA ASP A 313 1.76 -9.05 -25.53
C ASP A 313 0.89 -9.09 -24.26
N ASN A 314 0.56 -10.31 -23.82
CA ASN A 314 -0.31 -10.52 -22.66
C ASN A 314 0.52 -11.08 -21.50
N TYR A 315 0.50 -10.40 -20.36
CA TYR A 315 1.11 -10.84 -19.10
C TYR A 315 0.01 -11.06 -18.07
N TYR A 316 0.10 -12.14 -17.32
CA TYR A 316 -0.75 -12.38 -16.17
C TYR A 316 0.04 -13.02 -15.04
N GLY A 317 -0.28 -12.60 -13.84
CA GLY A 317 0.29 -13.11 -12.60
C GLY A 317 -0.81 -13.37 -11.58
N ASP A 318 -0.74 -14.51 -10.94
CA ASP A 318 -1.62 -14.92 -9.85
C ASP A 318 -0.78 -15.32 -8.65
N ARG A 319 -1.12 -14.81 -7.47
CA ARG A 319 -0.56 -15.26 -6.20
C ARG A 319 -1.67 -15.68 -5.27
N TYR A 320 -1.60 -16.91 -4.79
CA TYR A 320 -2.41 -17.41 -3.68
C TYR A 320 -1.54 -17.47 -2.44
N ALA A 321 -2.07 -16.99 -1.32
CA ALA A 321 -1.35 -17.01 -0.06
C ALA A 321 -2.22 -17.56 1.07
N PHE A 322 -1.64 -18.45 1.87
CA PHE A 322 -2.14 -18.84 3.18
C PHE A 322 -1.18 -18.32 4.23
N LEU A 323 -1.72 -17.55 5.18
CA LEU A 323 -0.92 -16.95 6.26
C LEU A 323 -1.54 -17.32 7.60
N TYR A 324 -0.74 -17.86 8.48
CA TYR A 324 -1.06 -18.03 9.89
C TYR A 324 -0.17 -17.11 10.72
N GLN A 325 -0.77 -16.39 11.66
CA GLN A 325 -0.06 -15.56 12.62
C GLN A 325 -0.60 -15.80 14.02
N GLY A 326 0.31 -16.13 14.93
CA GLY A 326 0.07 -16.18 16.37
C GLY A 326 0.69 -14.97 17.05
N ASN A 327 -0.03 -14.37 17.99
CA ASN A 327 0.49 -13.30 18.86
C ASN A 327 0.31 -13.74 20.31
N TYR A 328 1.38 -13.73 21.09
CA TYR A 328 1.33 -14.06 22.51
C TYR A 328 1.98 -12.93 23.33
N ASN A 329 1.22 -12.36 24.25
CA ASN A 329 1.69 -11.36 25.21
C ASN A 329 2.01 -12.05 26.54
N PHE A 330 3.27 -12.21 26.87
CA PHE A 330 3.70 -12.76 28.14
C PHE A 330 3.23 -11.86 29.31
N ASN A 331 3.44 -10.57 29.11
CA ASN A 331 3.01 -9.47 30.00
C ASN A 331 2.88 -8.17 29.18
N LEU A 332 2.78 -7.02 29.83
CA LEU A 332 2.66 -5.72 29.17
C LEU A 332 3.95 -5.30 28.41
N ASP A 333 5.10 -5.82 28.86
CA ASP A 333 6.42 -5.43 28.35
C ASP A 333 7.01 -6.43 27.34
N ASN A 334 6.49 -7.67 27.32
CA ASN A 334 7.06 -8.76 26.52
C ASN A 334 5.99 -9.44 25.69
N SER A 335 6.27 -9.59 24.39
CA SER A 335 5.38 -10.26 23.46
C SER A 335 6.15 -10.95 22.34
N ILE A 336 5.56 -11.95 21.73
CA ILE A 336 6.05 -12.61 20.54
C ILE A 336 4.96 -12.66 19.47
N VAL A 337 5.36 -12.40 18.24
CA VAL A 337 4.59 -12.66 17.03
C VAL A 337 5.30 -13.79 16.29
N PHE A 338 4.59 -14.77 15.81
CA PHE A 338 5.15 -15.85 15.01
C PHE A 338 4.17 -16.25 13.93
N GLY A 339 4.67 -16.80 12.83
CA GLY A 339 3.80 -17.17 11.73
C GLY A 339 4.37 -18.19 10.77
N LEU A 340 3.45 -18.74 10.00
CA LEU A 340 3.70 -19.63 8.87
C LEU A 340 3.01 -19.01 7.66
N GLU A 341 3.72 -18.96 6.55
CA GLU A 341 3.20 -18.42 5.29
C GLU A 341 3.50 -19.40 4.17
N ARG A 342 2.54 -19.57 3.27
CA ARG A 342 2.73 -20.22 1.98
C ARG A 342 2.23 -19.30 0.90
N GLU A 343 3.09 -18.97 -0.06
CA GLU A 343 2.75 -18.21 -1.26
C GLU A 343 2.97 -19.11 -2.46
N ASP A 344 1.95 -19.25 -3.31
CA ASP A 344 2.02 -19.96 -4.58
C ASP A 344 1.83 -18.94 -5.70
N ASP A 345 2.87 -18.72 -6.49
CA ASP A 345 2.90 -17.78 -7.63
C ASP A 345 2.74 -18.52 -8.94
N GLN A 346 1.92 -17.97 -9.80
CA GLN A 346 1.75 -18.42 -11.19
C GLN A 346 1.92 -17.22 -12.11
N MET A 347 2.65 -17.40 -13.20
CA MET A 347 2.80 -16.39 -14.22
C MET A 347 2.58 -16.96 -15.61
N GLY A 348 2.08 -16.15 -16.50
CA GLY A 348 1.99 -16.48 -17.90
C GLY A 348 2.28 -15.28 -18.80
N TYR A 349 2.88 -15.59 -19.94
CA TYR A 349 3.15 -14.66 -21.02
C TYR A 349 2.70 -15.27 -22.34
N ASN A 350 1.90 -14.52 -23.11
CA ASN A 350 1.49 -14.91 -24.45
C ASN A 350 1.82 -13.76 -25.41
N LYS A 351 2.54 -14.07 -26.47
CA LYS A 351 2.85 -13.13 -27.55
C LYS A 351 2.13 -13.55 -28.83
N ASP A 352 1.28 -12.68 -29.38
CA ASP A 352 0.59 -12.86 -30.68
C ASP A 352 0.01 -14.28 -30.88
N ALA A 353 -0.44 -14.92 -29.79
CA ALA A 353 -0.90 -16.31 -29.76
C ALA A 353 0.16 -17.36 -30.19
N THR A 354 1.38 -16.97 -30.47
CA THR A 354 2.45 -17.83 -31.00
C THR A 354 3.42 -18.34 -29.96
N VAL A 355 3.74 -17.51 -28.93
CA VAL A 355 4.60 -17.87 -27.81
C VAL A 355 3.77 -17.95 -26.55
N ARG A 356 3.88 -19.07 -25.83
CA ARG A 356 3.25 -19.23 -24.51
C ARG A 356 4.28 -19.68 -23.52
N ILE A 357 4.44 -18.88 -22.47
CA ILE A 357 5.32 -19.20 -21.34
C ILE A 357 4.45 -19.23 -20.08
N ASN A 358 4.50 -20.33 -19.36
CA ASN A 358 3.89 -20.46 -18.06
C ASN A 358 4.96 -20.90 -17.07
N SER A 359 4.94 -20.33 -15.90
CA SER A 359 5.84 -20.72 -14.79
C SER A 359 5.08 -20.63 -13.49
N SER A 360 5.48 -21.45 -12.53
CA SER A 360 4.94 -21.41 -11.17
C SER A 360 6.08 -21.58 -10.17
N SER A 361 5.93 -20.96 -9.03
CA SER A 361 6.83 -21.11 -7.90
C SER A 361 6.06 -21.08 -6.60
N HIS A 362 6.64 -21.60 -5.53
CA HIS A 362 6.09 -21.42 -4.20
C HIS A 362 7.19 -21.09 -3.19
N VAL A 363 6.78 -20.42 -2.14
CA VAL A 363 7.61 -20.09 -0.98
C VAL A 363 6.88 -20.53 0.27
N ILE A 364 7.55 -21.28 1.13
CA ILE A 364 7.07 -21.60 2.47
C ILE A 364 7.97 -20.86 3.46
N SER A 365 7.35 -20.15 4.37
CA SER A 365 8.07 -19.27 5.29
C SER A 365 7.64 -19.49 6.73
N GLN A 366 8.63 -19.41 7.62
CA GLN A 366 8.41 -19.40 9.06
C GLN A 366 9.12 -18.19 9.64
N TYR A 367 8.45 -17.45 10.51
CA TYR A 367 9.05 -16.28 11.14
C TYR A 367 8.61 -16.14 12.59
N PHE A 368 9.44 -15.43 13.35
CA PHE A 368 9.05 -14.92 14.66
C PHE A 368 9.68 -13.55 14.92
N ASP A 369 9.04 -12.78 15.77
CA ASP A 369 9.45 -11.45 16.21
C ASP A 369 9.16 -11.33 17.71
N TYR A 370 10.20 -11.28 18.53
CA TYR A 370 10.10 -11.08 19.96
C TYR A 370 10.37 -9.63 20.29
N GLN A 371 9.47 -9.03 21.04
CA GLN A 371 9.56 -7.64 21.48
C GLN A 371 9.59 -7.57 23.00
N SER A 372 10.53 -6.78 23.52
CA SER A 372 10.72 -6.58 24.94
C SER A 372 10.95 -5.11 25.26
N ARG A 373 10.26 -4.62 26.27
CA ARG A 373 10.56 -3.36 26.94
C ARG A 373 11.50 -3.65 28.10
N ILE A 374 12.78 -3.31 27.93
CA ILE A 374 13.83 -3.58 28.93
C ILE A 374 13.74 -2.56 30.06
N THR A 375 13.52 -1.30 29.72
CA THR A 375 13.28 -0.18 30.66
C THR A 375 12.19 0.73 30.09
N ASN A 376 11.80 1.76 30.83
CA ASN A 376 10.81 2.74 30.36
C ASN A 376 11.18 3.40 29.03
N ASN A 377 12.46 3.46 28.68
CA ASN A 377 12.98 4.16 27.50
C ASN A 377 13.73 3.24 26.53
N ILE A 378 13.90 1.94 26.86
CA ILE A 378 14.65 0.99 26.02
C ILE A 378 13.74 -0.17 25.61
N TYR A 379 13.56 -0.30 24.30
CA TYR A 379 12.83 -1.39 23.67
C TYR A 379 13.80 -2.19 22.81
N ALA A 380 13.67 -3.50 22.84
CA ALA A 380 14.43 -4.41 21.98
C ALA A 380 13.48 -5.28 21.17
N THR A 381 13.86 -5.53 19.92
CA THR A 381 13.17 -6.45 19.03
C THR A 381 14.18 -7.43 18.47
N PHE A 382 13.83 -8.70 18.49
CA PHE A 382 14.61 -9.77 17.87
C PHE A 382 13.71 -10.60 16.98
N GLY A 383 14.01 -10.66 15.69
CA GLY A 383 13.24 -11.40 14.70
C GLY A 383 14.11 -12.27 13.81
N ALA A 384 13.56 -13.40 13.40
CA ALA A 384 14.16 -14.29 12.41
C ALA A 384 13.09 -14.86 11.47
N ARG A 385 13.50 -15.16 10.24
CA ARG A 385 12.67 -15.76 9.20
C ARG A 385 13.47 -16.79 8.42
N PHE A 386 12.80 -17.86 8.07
CA PHE A 386 13.30 -18.91 7.19
C PHE A 386 12.35 -19.04 6.01
N ASP A 387 12.89 -18.94 4.81
CA ASP A 387 12.15 -19.08 3.56
C ASP A 387 12.71 -20.30 2.80
N GLU A 388 11.81 -21.21 2.42
CA GLU A 388 12.09 -22.30 1.50
C GLU A 388 11.43 -21.99 0.16
N HIS A 389 12.23 -21.85 -0.90
CA HIS A 389 11.75 -21.48 -2.23
C HIS A 389 11.90 -22.66 -3.18
N SER A 390 10.86 -22.94 -3.98
CA SER A 390 10.82 -24.09 -4.91
C SER A 390 11.95 -24.17 -5.94
N PHE A 391 12.65 -23.06 -6.20
CA PHE A 391 13.80 -23.00 -7.13
C PHE A 391 15.14 -22.81 -6.44
N ALA A 392 15.18 -22.40 -5.19
CA ALA A 392 16.42 -22.04 -4.49
C ALA A 392 16.77 -22.96 -3.31
N GLY A 393 15.88 -23.88 -2.94
CA GLY A 393 16.07 -24.82 -1.83
C GLY A 393 15.82 -24.21 -0.47
#